data_ae1e78e47a95e4b1f1dc9887d56cf7ce
#
_entry.id   ae1e78e47a95e4b1f1dc9887d56cf7ce
#
_cell.length_a   1.000
_cell.length_b   1.000
_cell.length_c   1.000
_cell.angle_alpha   90.00
_cell.angle_beta   90.00
_cell.angle_gamma   90.00
#
_symmetry.space_group_name_H-M   'P 1'
#
loop_
_entity.id
_entity.type
_entity.pdbx_description
1 polymer ?
#
loop_
_entity_poly.entity_id
_entity_poly.type
_entity_poly.pdbx_seq_one_letter_code
_entity_poly.pdbx_strand_id
1 'polypeptide(L)'
;MILTPDNEYSAVFDTCVLAPMPLCDLLLRGAEEPALYRPYWSKETTIELRRTLLKIGRTEMQANRRLSEMHKAFPEALIQVPMELLAAMPSVPDPSDRHVIAAAVLAKADVIVTSNLRDFPLGALEPYHLLVHSPDEFLLHQYHLNPWTMLEKLDNQASAIGQSRTSIIQRLKETAPLFVKAVCERQSL
;
A
#
# COMPACT_ATOMS: atom_id res chain seq x y z
N MET A 1 -20.20 -21.41 -11.37
CA MET A 1 -18.82 -20.97 -11.13
C MET A 1 -18.74 -19.56 -11.68
N ILE A 2 -18.92 -18.57 -10.81
CA ILE A 2 -18.79 -17.14 -11.20
C ILE A 2 -17.29 -16.89 -11.25
N LEU A 3 -16.75 -16.74 -12.45
CA LEU A 3 -15.40 -16.22 -12.63
C LEU A 3 -15.42 -14.76 -12.13
N THR A 4 -14.92 -14.53 -10.93
CA THR A 4 -14.53 -13.17 -10.54
C THR A 4 -13.47 -12.72 -11.56
N PRO A 5 -13.64 -11.58 -12.25
CA PRO A 5 -12.58 -11.09 -13.11
C PRO A 5 -11.34 -10.93 -12.24
N ASP A 6 -10.26 -11.63 -12.62
CA ASP A 6 -8.94 -11.43 -12.03
C ASP A 6 -8.65 -9.92 -12.10
N ASN A 7 -8.66 -9.27 -10.94
CA ASN A 7 -8.32 -7.86 -10.92
C ASN A 7 -6.81 -7.77 -11.23
N GLU A 8 -6.50 -7.38 -12.46
CA GLU A 8 -5.12 -7.25 -12.92
C GLU A 8 -4.43 -6.02 -12.35
N TYR A 9 -5.21 -5.03 -11.87
CA TYR A 9 -4.64 -3.81 -11.30
C TYR A 9 -3.79 -4.11 -10.07
N SER A 10 -2.58 -3.59 -10.06
CA SER A 10 -1.58 -3.95 -9.08
C SER A 10 -0.77 -2.75 -8.59
N ALA A 11 -0.41 -2.79 -7.30
CA ALA A 11 0.27 -1.70 -6.63
C ALA A 11 1.49 -2.19 -5.85
N VAL A 12 2.62 -1.52 -6.00
CA VAL A 12 3.79 -1.70 -5.12
C VAL A 12 3.73 -0.69 -3.99
N PHE A 13 3.82 -1.18 -2.77
CA PHE A 13 3.80 -0.37 -1.56
C PHE A 13 5.21 -0.12 -1.02
N ASP A 14 5.52 1.15 -0.83
CA ASP A 14 6.73 1.60 -0.16
C ASP A 14 6.61 1.44 1.38
N THR A 15 7.74 1.38 2.08
CA THR A 15 7.84 1.27 3.54
C THR A 15 7.04 2.35 4.27
N CYS A 16 7.06 3.58 3.75
CA CYS A 16 6.42 4.72 4.40
C CYS A 16 4.89 4.60 4.49
N VAL A 17 4.24 3.82 3.61
CA VAL A 17 2.79 3.59 3.66
C VAL A 17 2.42 2.31 4.40
N LEU A 18 3.36 1.37 4.54
CA LEU A 18 3.19 0.14 5.30
C LEU A 18 3.50 0.29 6.80
N ALA A 19 4.18 1.35 7.23
CA ALA A 19 4.52 1.56 8.63
C ALA A 19 3.35 2.13 9.46
N PRO A 20 2.64 3.19 9.05
CA PRO A 20 1.61 3.83 9.87
C PRO A 20 0.32 3.01 9.92
N MET A 21 -0.32 2.98 11.12
CA MET A 21 -1.66 2.44 11.32
C MET A 21 -2.63 3.60 11.63
N PRO A 22 -3.86 3.60 11.08
CA PRO A 22 -4.59 2.52 10.42
C PRO A 22 -4.39 2.43 8.89
N LEU A 23 -3.57 3.27 8.27
CA LEU A 23 -3.38 3.32 6.83
C LEU A 23 -3.00 1.95 6.23
N CYS A 24 -1.93 1.33 6.76
CA CYS A 24 -1.45 0.04 6.27
C CYS A 24 -2.56 -1.05 6.32
N ASP A 25 -3.32 -1.10 7.42
CA ASP A 25 -4.39 -2.11 7.56
C ASP A 25 -5.49 -1.90 6.51
N LEU A 26 -5.87 -0.64 6.23
CA LEU A 26 -6.86 -0.35 5.18
C LEU A 26 -6.34 -0.71 3.79
N LEU A 27 -5.08 -0.37 3.48
CA LEU A 27 -4.45 -0.75 2.22
C LEU A 27 -4.41 -2.27 2.03
N LEU A 28 -4.02 -3.02 3.05
CA LEU A 28 -3.97 -4.48 2.95
C LEU A 28 -5.37 -5.08 2.84
N ARG A 29 -6.36 -4.57 3.58
CA ARG A 29 -7.77 -5.02 3.44
C ARG A 29 -8.36 -4.75 2.07
N GLY A 30 -7.97 -3.65 1.41
CA GLY A 30 -8.37 -3.38 0.04
C GLY A 30 -7.90 -4.45 -0.95
N ALA A 31 -6.82 -5.16 -0.62
CA ALA A 31 -6.27 -6.27 -1.39
C ALA A 31 -6.80 -7.66 -0.99
N GLU A 32 -7.54 -7.79 0.14
CA GLU A 32 -8.25 -9.02 0.51
C GLU A 32 -9.52 -9.18 -0.34
N GLU A 33 -10.00 -10.42 -0.50
CA GLU A 33 -11.23 -10.70 -1.24
C GLU A 33 -12.50 -10.04 -0.61
N PRO A 34 -13.37 -9.44 -1.41
CA PRO A 34 -13.21 -9.12 -2.82
C PRO A 34 -12.13 -8.06 -3.02
N ALA A 35 -11.07 -8.41 -3.79
CA ALA A 35 -9.87 -7.59 -3.92
C ALA A 35 -10.09 -6.43 -4.91
N LEU A 36 -9.62 -5.24 -4.56
CA LEU A 36 -9.61 -4.06 -5.43
C LEU A 36 -8.33 -3.96 -6.26
N TYR A 37 -7.26 -4.63 -5.82
CA TYR A 37 -5.94 -4.66 -6.46
C TYR A 37 -5.08 -5.77 -5.88
N ARG A 38 -3.97 -6.10 -6.56
CA ARG A 38 -2.92 -7.01 -6.06
C ARG A 38 -1.81 -6.18 -5.40
N PRO A 39 -1.45 -6.48 -4.14
CA PRO A 39 -0.40 -5.76 -3.43
C PRO A 39 0.96 -6.41 -3.70
N TYR A 40 2.01 -5.59 -3.82
CA TYR A 40 3.39 -6.05 -3.89
C TYR A 40 4.31 -5.18 -3.04
N TRP A 41 5.42 -5.73 -2.61
CA TRP A 41 6.53 -5.03 -1.97
C TRP A 41 7.84 -5.80 -2.16
N SER A 42 8.96 -5.10 -2.14
CA SER A 42 10.27 -5.74 -2.24
C SER A 42 10.67 -6.41 -0.92
N LYS A 43 11.67 -7.30 -0.98
CA LYS A 43 12.31 -7.84 0.22
C LYS A 43 12.95 -6.72 1.05
N GLU A 44 13.56 -5.73 0.42
CA GLU A 44 14.17 -4.56 1.05
C GLU A 44 13.11 -3.77 1.82
N THR A 45 11.93 -3.54 1.24
CA THR A 45 10.78 -2.92 1.93
C THR A 45 10.46 -3.63 3.24
N THR A 46 10.49 -4.96 3.29
CA THR A 46 10.22 -5.70 4.54
C THR A 46 11.31 -5.50 5.60
N ILE A 47 12.57 -5.40 5.18
CA ILE A 47 13.71 -5.13 6.06
C ILE A 47 13.59 -3.73 6.65
N GLU A 48 13.29 -2.74 5.81
CA GLU A 48 13.08 -1.35 6.21
C GLU A 48 11.86 -1.20 7.12
N LEU A 49 10.76 -1.85 6.78
CA LEU A 49 9.55 -1.85 7.62
C LEU A 49 9.86 -2.36 9.02
N ARG A 50 10.59 -3.48 9.14
CA ARG A 50 11.00 -3.99 10.44
C ARG A 50 11.83 -2.96 11.21
N ARG A 51 12.84 -2.34 10.58
CA ARG A 51 13.66 -1.29 11.20
C ARG A 51 12.81 -0.10 11.65
N THR A 52 11.90 0.35 10.79
CA THR A 52 10.99 1.46 11.08
C THR A 52 10.07 1.15 12.26
N LEU A 53 9.49 -0.06 12.31
CA LEU A 53 8.66 -0.49 13.42
C LEU A 53 9.40 -0.48 14.76
N LEU A 54 10.64 -0.96 14.78
CA LEU A 54 11.50 -0.91 15.98
C LEU A 54 11.82 0.53 16.39
N LYS A 55 12.14 1.40 15.40
CA LYS A 55 12.45 2.82 15.64
C LYS A 55 11.27 3.58 16.25
N ILE A 56 10.03 3.24 15.88
CA ILE A 56 8.82 3.84 16.44
C ILE A 56 8.34 3.13 17.74
N GLY A 57 9.18 2.31 18.36
CA GLY A 57 8.96 1.71 19.68
C GLY A 57 8.18 0.39 19.67
N ARG A 58 8.03 -0.28 18.52
CA ARG A 58 7.50 -1.64 18.51
C ARG A 58 8.56 -2.64 18.98
N THR A 59 8.12 -3.68 19.67
CA THR A 59 9.03 -4.77 20.06
C THR A 59 9.39 -5.64 18.85
N GLU A 60 10.50 -6.37 18.94
CA GLU A 60 10.90 -7.37 17.95
C GLU A 60 9.77 -8.35 17.61
N MET A 61 9.10 -8.86 18.65
CA MET A 61 7.98 -9.78 18.52
C MET A 61 6.81 -9.15 17.73
N GLN A 62 6.48 -7.89 18.00
CA GLN A 62 5.42 -7.17 17.28
C GLN A 62 5.78 -6.92 15.81
N ALA A 63 7.02 -6.51 15.55
CA ALA A 63 7.51 -6.30 14.19
C ALA A 63 7.51 -7.60 13.37
N ASN A 64 8.06 -8.68 13.94
CA ASN A 64 8.11 -9.98 13.28
C ASN A 64 6.71 -10.57 13.06
N ARG A 65 5.80 -10.42 14.04
CA ARG A 65 4.41 -10.84 13.89
C ARG A 65 3.74 -10.12 12.71
N ARG A 66 3.90 -8.79 12.61
CA ARG A 66 3.31 -8.02 11.50
C ARG A 66 3.79 -8.50 10.13
N LEU A 67 5.10 -8.68 9.95
CA LEU A 67 5.65 -9.19 8.71
C LEU A 67 5.15 -10.61 8.39
N SER A 68 5.05 -11.45 9.41
CA SER A 68 4.51 -12.81 9.25
C SER A 68 3.04 -12.80 8.82
N GLU A 69 2.20 -11.93 9.41
CA GLU A 69 0.78 -11.82 9.01
C GLU A 69 0.65 -11.27 7.57
N MET A 70 1.46 -10.28 7.19
CA MET A 70 1.50 -9.78 5.81
C MET A 70 1.86 -10.88 4.82
N HIS A 71 2.90 -11.67 5.13
CA HIS A 71 3.33 -12.78 4.25
C HIS A 71 2.29 -13.91 4.17
N LYS A 72 1.60 -14.21 5.26
CA LYS A 72 0.52 -15.22 5.26
C LYS A 72 -0.68 -14.77 4.46
N ALA A 73 -1.07 -13.50 4.59
CA ALA A 73 -2.21 -12.95 3.87
C ALA A 73 -1.93 -12.81 2.37
N PHE A 74 -0.69 -12.48 2.00
CA PHE A 74 -0.27 -12.19 0.63
C PHE A 74 1.05 -12.91 0.30
N PRO A 75 1.06 -14.24 0.16
CA PRO A 75 2.30 -15.00 -0.06
C PRO A 75 3.02 -14.65 -1.38
N GLU A 76 2.28 -14.17 -2.38
CA GLU A 76 2.81 -13.78 -3.69
C GLU A 76 3.25 -12.30 -3.76
N ALA A 77 3.01 -11.51 -2.71
CA ALA A 77 3.29 -10.08 -2.72
C ALA A 77 4.78 -9.75 -2.59
N LEU A 78 5.59 -10.67 -2.06
CA LEU A 78 7.01 -10.45 -1.80
C LEU A 78 7.84 -10.62 -3.08
N ILE A 79 8.40 -9.52 -3.56
CA ILE A 79 9.26 -9.49 -4.74
C ILE A 79 10.74 -9.52 -4.30
N GLN A 80 11.49 -10.49 -4.79
CA GLN A 80 12.94 -10.53 -4.65
C GLN A 80 13.58 -9.88 -5.87
N VAL A 81 14.18 -8.72 -5.68
CA VAL A 81 14.79 -7.93 -6.75
C VAL A 81 16.21 -8.47 -7.00
N PRO A 82 16.55 -8.94 -8.23
CA PRO A 82 17.92 -9.30 -8.58
C PRO A 82 18.85 -8.08 -8.58
N MET A 83 20.10 -8.27 -8.18
CA MET A 83 21.10 -7.21 -8.12
C MET A 83 21.35 -6.57 -9.49
N GLU A 84 21.31 -7.34 -10.56
CA GLU A 84 21.46 -6.87 -11.94
C GLU A 84 20.35 -5.91 -12.33
N LEU A 85 19.11 -6.22 -11.96
CA LEU A 85 17.98 -5.35 -12.23
C LEU A 85 18.08 -4.08 -11.37
N LEU A 86 18.40 -4.21 -10.08
CA LEU A 86 18.60 -3.06 -9.20
C LEU A 86 19.69 -2.10 -9.74
N ALA A 87 20.79 -2.65 -10.27
CA ALA A 87 21.85 -1.86 -10.90
C ALA A 87 21.39 -1.13 -12.17
N ALA A 88 20.46 -1.72 -12.91
CA ALA A 88 19.90 -1.15 -14.14
C ALA A 88 18.79 -0.10 -13.91
N MET A 89 18.30 0.06 -12.67
CA MET A 89 17.26 1.04 -12.37
C MET A 89 17.78 2.47 -12.51
N PRO A 90 16.90 3.42 -12.89
CA PRO A 90 17.30 4.82 -13.06
C PRO A 90 17.83 5.42 -11.76
N SER A 91 18.63 6.47 -11.90
CA SER A 91 19.02 7.29 -10.75
C SER A 91 17.80 8.04 -10.23
N VAL A 92 17.57 7.97 -8.93
CA VAL A 92 16.51 8.66 -8.20
C VAL A 92 17.11 9.46 -7.05
N PRO A 93 16.40 10.49 -6.51
CA PRO A 93 16.93 11.34 -5.43
C PRO A 93 17.43 10.56 -4.22
N ASP A 94 16.70 9.54 -3.78
CA ASP A 94 17.20 8.59 -2.79
C ASP A 94 17.56 7.26 -3.48
N PRO A 95 18.85 6.89 -3.58
CA PRO A 95 19.27 5.63 -4.20
C PRO A 95 18.72 4.39 -3.47
N SER A 96 18.32 4.50 -2.20
CA SER A 96 17.72 3.40 -1.46
C SER A 96 16.34 3.01 -2.00
N ASP A 97 15.61 3.94 -2.64
CA ASP A 97 14.26 3.69 -3.17
C ASP A 97 14.24 2.95 -4.52
N ARG A 98 15.42 2.72 -5.14
CA ARG A 98 15.51 2.02 -6.43
C ARG A 98 14.92 0.61 -6.40
N HIS A 99 14.94 -0.07 -5.24
CA HIS A 99 14.34 -1.39 -5.11
C HIS A 99 12.81 -1.37 -5.25
N VAL A 100 12.16 -0.24 -4.95
CA VAL A 100 10.70 -0.09 -5.10
C VAL A 100 10.34 -0.05 -6.58
N ILE A 101 11.11 0.71 -7.39
CA ILE A 101 10.93 0.76 -8.86
C ILE A 101 11.22 -0.61 -9.46
N ALA A 102 12.32 -1.25 -9.06
CA ALA A 102 12.69 -2.57 -9.56
C ALA A 102 11.62 -3.63 -9.23
N ALA A 103 11.04 -3.59 -8.03
CA ALA A 103 9.95 -4.46 -7.66
C ALA A 103 8.69 -4.20 -8.52
N ALA A 104 8.38 -2.92 -8.80
CA ALA A 104 7.25 -2.56 -9.65
C ALA A 104 7.45 -3.06 -11.10
N VAL A 105 8.65 -2.93 -11.64
CA VAL A 105 8.99 -3.46 -12.98
C VAL A 105 8.85 -4.99 -13.03
N LEU A 106 9.37 -5.71 -12.02
CA LEU A 106 9.27 -7.18 -11.95
C LEU A 106 7.83 -7.66 -11.80
N ALA A 107 7.07 -7.02 -10.95
CA ALA A 107 5.66 -7.34 -10.71
C ALA A 107 4.76 -6.90 -11.89
N LYS A 108 5.28 -6.11 -12.84
CA LYS A 108 4.50 -5.42 -13.87
C LYS A 108 3.37 -4.61 -13.23
N ALA A 109 3.68 -3.92 -12.14
CA ALA A 109 2.70 -3.15 -11.40
C ALA A 109 2.29 -1.89 -12.16
N ASP A 110 1.06 -1.44 -11.91
CA ASP A 110 0.51 -0.22 -12.53
C ASP A 110 0.93 1.03 -11.77
N VAL A 111 1.12 0.91 -10.45
CA VAL A 111 1.35 2.06 -9.59
C VAL A 111 2.30 1.75 -8.43
N ILE A 112 3.13 2.73 -8.08
CA ILE A 112 3.87 2.79 -6.81
C ILE A 112 3.08 3.67 -5.84
N VAL A 113 2.82 3.19 -4.64
CA VAL A 113 2.13 3.94 -3.58
C VAL A 113 3.15 4.34 -2.51
N THR A 114 3.38 5.64 -2.39
CA THR A 114 4.36 6.21 -1.47
C THR A 114 3.95 7.58 -0.94
N SER A 115 4.37 7.94 0.26
CA SER A 115 4.25 9.30 0.77
C SER A 115 5.41 10.22 0.29
N ASN A 116 6.47 9.63 -0.27
CA ASN A 116 7.68 10.33 -0.70
C ASN A 116 7.68 10.56 -2.22
N LEU A 117 6.64 11.18 -2.77
CA LEU A 117 6.49 11.38 -4.22
C LEU A 117 7.72 12.01 -4.91
N ARG A 118 8.50 12.82 -4.17
CA ARG A 118 9.70 13.49 -4.69
C ARG A 118 10.82 12.53 -5.06
N ASP A 119 10.86 11.36 -4.41
CA ASP A 119 11.89 10.34 -4.63
C ASP A 119 11.59 9.48 -5.85
N PHE A 120 10.40 9.66 -6.45
CA PHE A 120 9.92 8.94 -7.63
C PHE A 120 9.56 9.90 -8.78
N PRO A 121 10.55 10.63 -9.36
CA PRO A 121 10.28 11.60 -10.41
C PRO A 121 9.72 10.94 -11.67
N LEU A 122 8.73 11.57 -12.32
CA LEU A 122 8.04 11.04 -13.50
C LEU A 122 8.99 10.58 -14.60
N GLY A 123 10.07 11.32 -14.87
CA GLY A 123 11.06 10.93 -15.88
C GLY A 123 11.79 9.61 -15.60
N ALA A 124 11.85 9.17 -14.34
CA ALA A 124 12.41 7.88 -13.97
C ALA A 124 11.39 6.73 -14.13
N LEU A 125 10.10 7.02 -14.07
CA LEU A 125 9.01 6.04 -14.11
C LEU A 125 8.42 5.87 -15.52
N GLU A 126 8.42 6.92 -16.33
CA GLU A 126 7.85 6.96 -17.67
C GLU A 126 8.31 5.80 -18.58
N PRO A 127 9.60 5.41 -18.62
CA PRO A 127 10.07 4.31 -19.46
C PRO A 127 9.44 2.95 -19.10
N TYR A 128 8.90 2.83 -17.88
CA TYR A 128 8.28 1.59 -17.36
C TYR A 128 6.76 1.69 -17.32
N HIS A 129 6.17 2.79 -17.77
CA HIS A 129 4.73 3.06 -17.71
C HIS A 129 4.17 2.99 -16.29
N LEU A 130 4.98 3.31 -15.29
CA LEU A 130 4.61 3.28 -13.89
C LEU A 130 3.99 4.61 -13.46
N LEU A 131 2.87 4.54 -12.77
CA LEU A 131 2.30 5.67 -12.04
C LEU A 131 2.89 5.74 -10.63
N VAL A 132 2.83 6.92 -10.01
CA VAL A 132 3.11 7.10 -8.59
C VAL A 132 1.96 7.88 -7.94
N HIS A 133 1.42 7.34 -6.86
CA HIS A 133 0.34 7.97 -6.09
C HIS A 133 0.73 8.09 -4.62
N SER A 134 0.27 9.17 -4.00
CA SER A 134 0.18 9.21 -2.54
C SER A 134 -0.84 8.19 -2.04
N PRO A 135 -0.74 7.74 -0.77
CA PRO A 135 -1.75 6.83 -0.20
C PRO A 135 -3.16 7.42 -0.22
N ASP A 136 -3.28 8.74 -0.10
CA ASP A 136 -4.56 9.46 -0.15
C ASP A 136 -5.19 9.40 -1.54
N GLU A 137 -4.43 9.73 -2.58
CA GLU A 137 -4.87 9.62 -3.99
C GLU A 137 -5.22 8.18 -4.34
N PHE A 138 -4.40 7.22 -3.93
CA PHE A 138 -4.64 5.81 -4.19
C PHE A 138 -5.95 5.33 -3.56
N LEU A 139 -6.15 5.59 -2.26
CA LEU A 139 -7.40 5.23 -1.57
C LEU A 139 -8.62 5.93 -2.14
N LEU A 140 -8.48 7.21 -2.53
CA LEU A 140 -9.56 7.97 -3.17
C LEU A 140 -9.95 7.34 -4.52
N HIS A 141 -8.99 6.93 -5.34
CA HIS A 141 -9.25 6.24 -6.61
C HIS A 141 -9.98 4.91 -6.38
N GLN A 142 -9.51 4.07 -5.42
CA GLN A 142 -10.18 2.81 -5.10
C GLN A 142 -11.62 3.05 -4.60
N TYR A 143 -11.82 4.08 -3.79
CA TYR A 143 -13.15 4.46 -3.31
C TYR A 143 -14.08 4.90 -4.45
N HIS A 144 -13.60 5.68 -5.42
CA HIS A 144 -14.41 6.08 -6.57
C HIS A 144 -14.77 4.90 -7.47
N LEU A 145 -13.87 3.94 -7.63
CA LEU A 145 -14.11 2.73 -8.43
C LEU A 145 -15.12 1.80 -7.75
N ASN A 146 -15.00 1.57 -6.46
CA ASN A 146 -15.90 0.70 -5.71
C ASN A 146 -16.15 1.22 -4.28
N PRO A 147 -17.06 2.20 -4.13
CA PRO A 147 -17.32 2.81 -2.82
C PRO A 147 -17.84 1.82 -1.78
N TRP A 148 -18.67 0.87 -2.19
CA TRP A 148 -19.30 -0.08 -1.27
C TRP A 148 -18.26 -1.04 -0.68
N THR A 149 -17.40 -1.60 -1.51
CA THR A 149 -16.32 -2.46 -1.04
C THR A 149 -15.37 -1.70 -0.11
N MET A 150 -15.00 -0.46 -0.44
CA MET A 150 -14.13 0.33 0.44
C MET A 150 -14.78 0.65 1.79
N LEU A 151 -16.08 0.94 1.84
CA LEU A 151 -16.81 1.12 3.10
C LEU A 151 -16.86 -0.17 3.91
N GLU A 152 -17.07 -1.32 3.28
CA GLU A 152 -17.02 -2.62 3.93
C GLU A 152 -15.63 -2.92 4.53
N LYS A 153 -14.53 -2.61 3.79
CA LYS A 153 -13.17 -2.74 4.32
C LYS A 153 -12.93 -1.87 5.56
N LEU A 154 -13.46 -0.64 5.58
CA LEU A 154 -13.42 0.23 6.76
C LEU A 154 -14.19 -0.36 7.95
N ASP A 155 -15.37 -0.95 7.70
CA ASP A 155 -16.15 -1.60 8.75
C ASP A 155 -15.45 -2.83 9.31
N ASN A 156 -14.88 -3.65 8.43
CA ASN A 156 -14.11 -4.82 8.82
C ASN A 156 -12.86 -4.43 9.63
N GLN A 157 -12.17 -3.36 9.24
CA GLN A 157 -11.07 -2.80 10.02
C GLN A 157 -11.50 -2.33 11.41
N ALA A 158 -12.59 -1.59 11.49
CA ALA A 158 -13.12 -1.08 12.76
C ALA A 158 -13.53 -2.24 13.69
N SER A 159 -14.27 -3.21 13.15
CA SER A 159 -14.76 -4.38 13.88
C SER A 159 -13.62 -5.24 14.42
N ALA A 160 -12.54 -5.44 13.63
CA ALA A 160 -11.38 -6.25 14.02
C ALA A 160 -10.66 -5.74 15.27
N ILE A 161 -10.79 -4.45 15.59
CA ILE A 161 -10.17 -3.82 16.76
C ILE A 161 -11.19 -3.27 17.76
N GLY A 162 -12.48 -3.64 17.62
CA GLY A 162 -13.54 -3.23 18.53
C GLY A 162 -13.80 -1.70 18.53
N GLN A 163 -13.61 -1.03 17.39
CA GLN A 163 -13.84 0.40 17.22
C GLN A 163 -14.97 0.69 16.22
N SER A 164 -15.40 1.96 16.15
CA SER A 164 -16.34 2.40 15.12
C SER A 164 -15.62 2.83 13.85
N ARG A 165 -16.32 2.75 12.70
CA ARG A 165 -15.84 3.33 11.43
C ARG A 165 -15.42 4.78 11.59
N THR A 166 -16.19 5.59 12.33
CA THR A 166 -15.89 7.00 12.61
C THR A 166 -14.54 7.18 13.29
N SER A 167 -14.19 6.30 14.23
CA SER A 167 -12.89 6.33 14.91
C SER A 167 -11.73 6.06 13.91
N ILE A 168 -11.90 5.11 13.01
CA ILE A 168 -10.90 4.82 11.96
C ILE A 168 -10.75 6.00 11.01
N ILE A 169 -11.86 6.55 10.52
CA ILE A 169 -11.89 7.72 9.63
C ILE A 169 -11.17 8.90 10.28
N GLN A 170 -11.42 9.16 11.57
CA GLN A 170 -10.75 10.25 12.29
C GLN A 170 -9.23 10.10 12.32
N ARG A 171 -8.74 8.87 12.48
CA ARG A 171 -7.30 8.56 12.50
C ARG A 171 -6.66 8.60 11.11
N LEU A 172 -7.44 8.35 10.05
CA LEU A 172 -6.97 8.43 8.66
C LEU A 172 -6.83 9.86 8.15
N LYS A 173 -7.42 10.87 8.83
CA LYS A 173 -7.37 12.27 8.39
C LYS A 173 -5.95 12.81 8.15
N GLU A 174 -4.97 12.33 8.91
CA GLU A 174 -3.58 12.78 8.79
C GLU A 174 -2.88 12.18 7.57
N THR A 175 -3.26 10.97 7.15
CA THR A 175 -2.59 10.21 6.10
C THR A 175 -3.37 10.14 4.79
N ALA A 176 -4.70 10.35 4.84
CA ALA A 176 -5.59 10.24 3.68
C ALA A 176 -6.77 11.24 3.77
N PRO A 177 -6.51 12.56 3.80
CA PRO A 177 -7.53 13.59 4.00
C PRO A 177 -8.57 13.68 2.88
N LEU A 178 -8.19 13.53 1.61
CA LEU A 178 -9.10 13.58 0.46
C LEU A 178 -10.05 12.38 0.44
N PHE A 179 -9.49 11.19 0.68
CA PHE A 179 -10.28 9.98 0.84
C PHE A 179 -11.30 10.11 1.98
N VAL A 180 -10.86 10.58 3.15
CA VAL A 180 -11.74 10.80 4.30
C VAL A 180 -12.83 11.80 3.98
N LYS A 181 -12.52 12.90 3.30
CA LYS A 181 -13.50 13.89 2.87
C LYS A 181 -14.56 13.25 1.96
N ALA A 182 -14.17 12.50 0.95
CA ALA A 182 -15.09 11.83 0.03
C ALA A 182 -16.00 10.81 0.73
N VAL A 183 -15.48 10.06 1.69
CA VAL A 183 -16.26 9.12 2.51
C VAL A 183 -17.32 9.86 3.36
N CYS A 184 -16.93 10.98 4.01
CA CYS A 184 -17.85 11.76 4.85
C CYS A 184 -18.96 12.45 4.03
N GLU A 185 -18.64 13.01 2.87
CA GLU A 185 -19.62 13.68 1.99
C GLU A 185 -20.71 12.70 1.53
N ARG A 186 -20.35 11.47 1.19
CA ARG A 186 -21.33 10.44 0.78
C ARG A 186 -22.25 9.97 1.91
N GLN A 187 -21.79 10.01 3.16
CA GLN A 187 -22.61 9.63 4.33
C GLN A 187 -23.60 10.70 4.74
N SER A 188 -23.49 11.91 4.21
CA SER A 188 -24.36 13.05 4.48
C SER A 188 -25.53 13.17 3.48
N LEU A 189 -25.58 12.29 2.48
CA LEU A 189 -26.64 12.15 1.47
C LEU A 189 -27.53 10.96 1.77
#